data_8587b45a37d761c6247b912e708a2e7c
#
_entry.id   8587b45a37d761c6247b912e708a2e7c
#
_cell.length_a   1.000
_cell.length_b   1.000
_cell.length_c   1.000
_cell.angle_alpha   90.00
_cell.angle_beta   90.00
_cell.angle_gamma   90.00
#
_symmetry.space_group_name_H-M   'P 1'
#
loop_
_entity.id
_entity.type
_entity.pdbx_description
1 polymer ?
#
loop_
_entity_poly.entity_id
_entity_poly.type
_entity_poly.pdbx_seq_one_letter_code
_entity_poly.pdbx_strand_id
1 'polypeptide(L)'
;MLSMTLETKLLNLFVKSGKNIIAQKVSEESSELIIDYLNGSKKRTVEEASDLIYHLFVLLHSKNIKLEDIKKELKSRRNVRQK
;
A
#
# COMPACT_ATOMS: atom_id res chain seq x y z
N MET A 1 5.90 19.29 3.33
CA MET A 1 5.46 18.02 3.87
C MET A 1 5.99 16.87 3.06
N LEU A 2 6.47 15.88 3.77
CA LEU A 2 7.01 14.68 3.16
C LEU A 2 6.02 13.99 2.24
N SER A 3 4.77 13.96 2.65
CA SER A 3 3.74 13.24 1.92
C SER A 3 3.51 13.80 0.52
N MET A 4 3.45 15.13 0.37
CA MET A 4 3.23 15.71 -0.96
C MET A 4 4.38 15.43 -1.90
N THR A 5 5.61 15.60 -1.43
CA THR A 5 6.79 15.32 -2.24
C THR A 5 6.84 13.84 -2.63
N LEU A 6 6.52 12.96 -1.68
CA LEU A 6 6.50 11.54 -1.92
C LEU A 6 5.44 11.17 -2.94
N GLU A 7 4.25 11.73 -2.83
CA GLU A 7 3.18 11.49 -3.79
C GLU A 7 3.60 11.89 -5.20
N THR A 8 4.18 13.07 -5.35
CA THR A 8 4.64 13.55 -6.65
C THR A 8 5.69 12.61 -7.23
N LYS A 9 6.64 12.18 -6.41
CA LYS A 9 7.68 11.26 -6.84
C LYS A 9 7.09 9.93 -7.31
N LEU A 10 6.15 9.39 -6.54
CA LEU A 10 5.55 8.10 -6.87
C LEU A 10 4.72 8.18 -8.14
N LEU A 11 3.95 9.23 -8.31
CA LEU A 11 3.19 9.42 -9.54
C LEU A 11 4.12 9.55 -10.73
N ASN A 12 5.21 10.28 -10.58
CA ASN A 12 6.19 10.42 -11.66
C ASN A 12 6.85 9.09 -12.00
N LEU A 13 7.22 8.31 -10.97
CA LEU A 13 7.79 6.98 -11.19
C LEU A 13 6.81 6.09 -11.91
N PHE A 14 5.55 6.14 -11.52
CA PHE A 14 4.51 5.34 -12.14
C PHE A 14 4.37 5.70 -13.63
N VAL A 15 4.32 6.99 -13.91
CA VAL A 15 4.16 7.47 -15.28
C VAL A 15 5.37 7.12 -16.14
N LYS A 16 6.59 7.30 -15.59
CA LYS A 16 7.83 7.10 -16.35
C LYS A 16 8.24 5.65 -16.44
N SER A 17 8.12 4.90 -15.36
CA SER A 17 8.70 3.56 -15.26
C SER A 17 7.64 2.46 -15.31
N GLY A 18 6.37 2.85 -15.28
CA GLY A 18 5.27 1.91 -15.36
C GLY A 18 4.97 1.21 -14.05
N LYS A 19 4.10 0.23 -14.15
CA LYS A 19 3.51 -0.46 -13.01
C LYS A 19 4.51 -1.30 -12.23
N ASN A 20 5.57 -1.76 -12.89
CA ASN A 20 6.51 -2.69 -12.26
C ASN A 20 7.26 -2.07 -11.09
N ILE A 21 7.62 -0.79 -11.20
CA ILE A 21 8.33 -0.11 -10.12
C ILE A 21 7.44 0.00 -8.87
N ILE A 22 6.18 0.36 -9.06
CA ILE A 22 5.25 0.49 -7.94
C ILE A 22 4.98 -0.88 -7.32
N ALA A 23 4.79 -1.92 -8.14
CA ALA A 23 4.59 -3.27 -7.64
C ALA A 23 5.80 -3.75 -6.83
N GLN A 24 7.00 -3.44 -7.30
CA GLN A 24 8.22 -3.78 -6.59
C GLN A 24 8.29 -3.07 -5.23
N LYS A 25 7.91 -1.79 -5.20
CA LYS A 25 7.87 -1.03 -3.95
C LYS A 25 6.94 -1.66 -2.93
N VAL A 26 5.76 -2.07 -3.36
CA VAL A 26 4.80 -2.73 -2.46
C VAL A 26 5.40 -4.01 -1.90
N SER A 27 6.07 -4.80 -2.73
CA SER A 27 6.71 -6.03 -2.30
C SER A 27 7.80 -5.76 -1.26
N GLU A 28 8.67 -4.80 -1.55
CA GLU A 28 9.77 -4.45 -0.66
C GLU A 28 9.27 -3.95 0.69
N GLU A 29 8.27 -3.10 0.69
CA GLU A 29 7.75 -2.52 1.92
C GLU A 29 6.95 -3.51 2.74
N SER A 30 6.32 -4.48 2.09
CA SER A 30 5.68 -5.59 2.81
C SER A 30 6.71 -6.35 3.63
N SER A 31 7.86 -6.63 3.01
CA SER A 31 8.95 -7.35 3.69
C SER A 31 9.51 -6.54 4.85
N GLU A 32 9.73 -5.24 4.63
CA GLU A 32 10.24 -4.36 5.68
C GLU A 32 9.29 -4.25 6.84
N LEU A 33 8.00 -4.18 6.56
CA LEU A 33 6.98 -4.13 7.60
C LEU A 33 7.04 -5.38 8.47
N ILE A 34 7.16 -6.54 7.86
CA ILE A 34 7.24 -7.81 8.59
C ILE A 34 8.47 -7.83 9.49
N ILE A 35 9.61 -7.40 8.94
CA ILE A 35 10.86 -7.34 9.71
C ILE A 35 10.72 -6.41 10.90
N ASP A 36 10.19 -5.23 10.69
CA ASP A 36 10.01 -4.25 11.78
C ASP A 36 8.98 -4.71 12.79
N TYR A 37 7.95 -5.40 12.35
CA TYR A 37 6.96 -5.96 13.27
C TYR A 37 7.60 -7.00 14.20
N LEU A 38 8.47 -7.84 13.66
CA LEU A 38 9.10 -8.91 14.43
C LEU A 38 10.24 -8.42 15.31
N ASN A 39 11.02 -7.46 14.83
CA ASN A 39 12.29 -7.09 15.49
C ASN A 39 12.42 -5.61 15.82
N GLY A 40 11.54 -4.77 15.29
CA GLY A 40 11.64 -3.33 15.46
C GLY A 40 10.68 -2.79 16.52
N SER A 41 10.59 -1.48 16.56
CA SER A 41 9.73 -0.78 17.50
C SER A 41 8.33 -0.61 16.92
N LYS A 42 7.39 -0.27 17.81
CA LYS A 42 6.04 0.08 17.38
C LYS A 42 6.06 1.26 16.40
N LYS A 43 6.92 2.26 16.69
CA LYS A 43 7.03 3.43 15.84
C LYS A 43 7.45 3.05 14.43
N ARG A 44 8.50 2.21 14.30
CA ARG A 44 8.96 1.76 12.99
C ARG A 44 7.88 0.96 12.26
N THR A 45 7.18 0.10 12.99
CA THR A 45 6.11 -0.69 12.40
C THR A 45 5.01 0.20 11.83
N VAL A 46 4.61 1.25 12.56
CA VAL A 46 3.60 2.18 12.09
C VAL A 46 4.09 2.92 10.84
N GLU A 47 5.35 3.34 10.84
CA GLU A 47 5.91 4.05 9.69
C GLU A 47 5.90 3.17 8.44
N GLU A 48 6.34 1.93 8.57
CA GLU A 48 6.38 1.01 7.44
C GLU A 48 4.98 0.62 6.97
N ALA A 49 4.07 0.44 7.90
CA ALA A 49 2.67 0.15 7.54
C ALA A 49 2.06 1.32 6.76
N SER A 50 2.37 2.54 7.17
CA SER A 50 1.86 3.74 6.50
C SER A 50 2.40 3.83 5.06
N ASP A 51 3.68 3.57 4.89
CA ASP A 51 4.30 3.58 3.56
C ASP A 51 3.69 2.49 2.67
N LEU A 52 3.50 1.30 3.22
CA LEU A 52 2.91 0.21 2.47
C LEU A 52 1.49 0.54 2.02
N ILE A 53 0.68 1.06 2.92
CA ILE A 53 -0.70 1.41 2.58
C ILE A 53 -0.73 2.47 1.49
N TYR A 54 0.14 3.46 1.58
CA TYR A 54 0.21 4.51 0.58
C TYR A 54 0.57 3.96 -0.80
N HIS A 55 1.63 3.17 -0.88
CA HIS A 55 2.05 2.58 -2.15
C HIS A 55 1.02 1.60 -2.70
N LEU A 56 0.34 0.90 -1.81
CA LEU A 56 -0.74 0.01 -2.22
C LEU A 56 -1.87 0.78 -2.90
N PHE A 57 -2.25 1.94 -2.34
CA PHE A 57 -3.28 2.77 -2.95
C PHE A 57 -2.84 3.29 -4.32
N VAL A 58 -1.57 3.69 -4.46
CA VAL A 58 -1.06 4.14 -5.76
C VAL A 58 -1.14 2.99 -6.78
N LEU A 59 -0.76 1.80 -6.36
CA LEU A 59 -0.82 0.62 -7.22
C LEU A 59 -2.25 0.34 -7.69
N LEU A 60 -3.19 0.35 -6.76
CA LEU A 60 -4.59 0.08 -7.07
C LEU A 60 -5.18 1.15 -7.98
N HIS A 61 -4.79 2.41 -7.74
CA HIS A 61 -5.26 3.52 -8.56
C HIS A 61 -4.91 3.33 -10.05
N SER A 62 -3.81 2.65 -10.33
CA SER A 62 -3.40 2.41 -11.70
C SER A 62 -4.39 1.56 -12.49
N LYS A 63 -5.20 0.78 -11.80
CA LYS A 63 -6.28 0.00 -12.40
C LYS A 63 -7.66 0.60 -12.11
N ASN A 64 -7.67 1.85 -11.67
CA ASN A 64 -8.91 2.55 -11.30
C ASN A 64 -9.69 1.81 -10.23
N ILE A 65 -8.97 1.14 -9.31
CA ILE A 65 -9.57 0.48 -8.16
C ILE A 65 -9.61 1.46 -7.00
N LYS A 66 -10.79 1.63 -6.41
CA LYS A 66 -11.01 2.59 -5.33
C LYS A 66 -11.16 1.84 -4.00
N LEU A 67 -10.97 2.59 -2.91
CA LEU A 67 -11.16 2.04 -1.57
C LEU A 67 -12.55 1.41 -1.41
N GLU A 68 -13.55 2.01 -2.01
CA GLU A 68 -14.91 1.47 -1.95
C GLU A 68 -15.00 0.05 -2.53
N ASP A 69 -14.24 -0.22 -3.58
CA ASP A 69 -14.23 -1.55 -4.18
C ASP A 69 -13.69 -2.58 -3.19
N ILE A 70 -12.62 -2.20 -2.48
CA ILE A 70 -12.02 -3.06 -1.47
C ILE A 70 -12.98 -3.28 -0.30
N LYS A 71 -13.65 -2.22 0.13
CA LYS A 71 -14.62 -2.31 1.23
C LYS A 71 -15.75 -3.26 0.88
N LYS A 72 -16.25 -3.18 -0.34
CA LYS A 72 -17.34 -4.05 -0.79
C LYS A 72 -16.92 -5.52 -0.77
N GLU A 73 -15.72 -5.79 -1.23
CA GLU A 73 -15.22 -7.15 -1.24
C GLU A 73 -15.06 -7.70 0.16
N LEU A 74 -14.47 -6.90 1.06
CA LEU A 74 -14.29 -7.32 2.45
C LEU A 74 -15.63 -7.56 3.14
N LYS A 75 -16.59 -6.70 2.88
CA LYS A 75 -17.92 -6.84 3.45
C LYS A 75 -18.60 -8.12 2.98
N SER A 76 -18.45 -8.44 1.71
CA SER A 76 -18.99 -9.67 1.13
C SER A 76 -18.40 -10.89 1.82
N ARG A 77 -17.08 -10.92 2.02
CA ARG A 77 -16.41 -12.04 2.68
C ARG A 77 -16.85 -12.19 4.12
N ARG A 78 -17.04 -11.06 4.80
CA ARG A 78 -17.47 -11.06 6.19
C ARG A 78 -18.85 -11.72 6.31
N ASN A 79 -19.77 -11.40 5.41
CA ASN A 79 -21.10 -11.99 5.42
C ASN A 79 -21.05 -13.50 5.17
N VAL A 80 -20.19 -13.93 4.27
CA VAL A 80 -20.00 -15.36 3.99
C VAL A 80 -19.44 -16.08 5.22
N ARG A 81 -18.49 -15.44 5.91
CA ARG A 81 -17.85 -16.05 7.09
C ARG A 81 -18.79 -16.21 8.26
N GLN A 82 -19.80 -15.36 8.35
CA GLN A 82 -20.74 -15.42 9.45
C GLN A 82 -21.75 -16.56 9.32
N LYS A 83 -21.76 -17.20 8.19
CA LYS A 83 -22.57 -18.39 8.00
C LYS A 83 -21.82 -19.62 8.49
#